data_74e2367732b885231c38a8ac90a64a33
#
_entry.id   74e2367732b885231c38a8ac90a64a33
#
_cell.length_a   1.000
_cell.length_b   1.000
_cell.length_c   1.000
_cell.angle_alpha   90.00
_cell.angle_beta   90.00
_cell.angle_gamma   90.00
#
_symmetry.space_group_name_H-M   'P 1'
#
loop_
_entity.id
_entity.type
_entity.pdbx_description
1 polymer ?
#
loop_
_entity_poly.entity_id
_entity_poly.type
_entity_poly.pdbx_seq_one_letter_code
_entity_poly.pdbx_strand_id
1 'polypeptide(L)'
;MRHNLHMNQWKRPASLCLSVCLTALFGLSFSAAANAQTAAKPVSQSASPVAPIEDPLAAGAKIAPKKASKAQVINGIAVVVNDEVITKMEVNERINSIERNLKAQGTPLPARADLEKQILERMIIDRLQVQLAKEQGMRVDDIMLDRALQRMAEQNKTTMQEMRNQIEREGASFASFREEIRDDIMMQRVREREVDSKLQVSELEVDNFLAAEAVSPSKNQEINLGHIMVRIPENATPEIIAQRNARAQEVYKKLRIGDDFAKLAATYSDSNEALKGGEVGWREQDKIPTIFVEAVNKISFVGGFSEIIRSPNGFHIFKLLGKRDIAPVAAANTVQETNVRHILMRPTQLLTAAQVKTTLTELKQKIANKTATFEELAKANSVDSSASKGGDLGWVHPGDTFPDFEATMNKLAVNEVSDPVETQMGFHLIQVLDRKVSDDTKERKRVAARQSVRARKSEEALQDWLRQLRDRAYVEFRNEQK
;
A
#
# COMPACT_ATOMS: atom_id res chain seq x y z
N MET A 1 57.48 4.63 28.72
CA MET A 1 57.38 3.39 27.91
C MET A 1 56.10 3.44 27.09
N ARG A 2 56.23 3.56 25.76
CA ARG A 2 55.14 3.65 24.83
C ARG A 2 54.71 2.25 24.43
N HIS A 3 53.40 1.91 24.47
CA HIS A 3 52.86 0.73 23.81
C HIS A 3 51.77 1.19 22.81
N ASN A 4 52.13 1.03 21.54
CA ASN A 4 51.23 1.14 20.38
C ASN A 4 50.28 -0.06 20.38
N LEU A 5 48.95 0.20 20.26
CA LEU A 5 47.97 -0.80 19.88
C LEU A 5 47.46 -0.49 18.48
N HIS A 6 47.78 -1.39 17.57
CA HIS A 6 47.31 -1.41 16.19
C HIS A 6 45.78 -1.54 16.12
N MET A 7 45.14 -0.56 15.49
CA MET A 7 43.76 -0.67 15.02
C MET A 7 43.71 -1.47 13.72
N ASN A 8 43.24 -2.69 13.76
CA ASN A 8 42.89 -3.48 12.58
C ASN A 8 41.55 -2.98 12.05
N GLN A 9 41.59 -2.29 10.91
CA GLN A 9 40.39 -1.96 10.13
C GLN A 9 39.92 -3.22 9.38
N TRP A 10 38.83 -3.81 9.85
CA TRP A 10 38.07 -4.81 9.09
C TRP A 10 37.18 -4.11 8.07
N LYS A 11 37.58 -4.17 6.82
CA LYS A 11 36.75 -3.84 5.66
C LYS A 11 35.63 -4.88 5.58
N ARG A 12 34.39 -4.51 5.92
CA ARG A 12 33.19 -5.29 5.62
C ARG A 12 32.79 -5.02 4.17
N PRO A 13 32.50 -6.04 3.35
CA PRO A 13 31.90 -5.82 2.04
C PRO A 13 30.47 -5.32 2.25
N ALA A 14 30.12 -4.23 1.56
CA ALA A 14 28.77 -3.71 1.49
C ALA A 14 27.91 -4.67 0.66
N SER A 15 27.18 -5.56 1.34
CA SER A 15 26.08 -6.31 0.74
C SER A 15 24.87 -5.40 0.72
N LEU A 16 24.59 -4.78 -0.42
CA LEU A 16 23.35 -4.03 -0.63
C LEU A 16 22.18 -5.03 -0.70
N CYS A 17 21.53 -5.27 0.42
CA CYS A 17 20.22 -5.88 0.43
C CYS A 17 19.22 -4.81 -0.03
N LEU A 18 18.64 -4.98 -1.21
CA LEU A 18 17.48 -4.21 -1.66
C LEU A 18 16.26 -4.63 -0.83
N SER A 19 16.13 -4.05 0.36
CA SER A 19 14.85 -4.08 1.08
C SER A 19 13.95 -3.04 0.42
N VAL A 20 12.99 -3.51 -0.35
CA VAL A 20 11.91 -2.67 -0.88
C VAL A 20 11.04 -2.22 0.30
N CYS A 21 11.44 -1.15 0.97
CA CYS A 21 10.58 -0.39 1.88
C CYS A 21 9.81 0.62 1.04
N LEU A 22 8.56 0.26 0.70
CA LEU A 22 7.60 1.19 0.11
C LEU A 22 7.06 2.10 1.23
N THR A 23 7.80 3.16 1.56
CA THR A 23 7.26 4.30 2.33
C THR A 23 7.02 5.44 1.37
N ALA A 24 5.75 5.70 1.10
CA ALA A 24 5.29 6.81 0.27
C ALA A 24 5.65 8.16 0.90
N LEU A 25 6.41 8.97 0.18
CA LEU A 25 6.49 10.41 0.38
C LEU A 25 6.40 11.07 -0.98
N PHE A 26 5.22 11.62 -1.25
CA PHE A 26 4.96 12.46 -2.41
C PHE A 26 5.53 13.87 -2.16
N GLY A 27 6.49 14.26 -2.95
CA GLY A 27 6.90 15.65 -3.12
C GLY A 27 6.99 15.96 -4.61
N LEU A 28 6.00 16.67 -5.13
CA LEU A 28 5.96 17.14 -6.52
C LEU A 28 6.70 18.47 -6.64
N SER A 29 7.70 18.52 -7.51
CA SER A 29 8.20 19.78 -8.08
C SER A 29 8.16 19.66 -9.60
N PHE A 30 7.32 20.48 -10.21
CA PHE A 30 7.24 20.67 -11.66
C PHE A 30 8.33 21.65 -12.11
N SER A 31 9.10 21.27 -13.12
CA SER A 31 9.82 22.21 -13.97
C SER A 31 9.69 21.78 -15.42
N ALA A 32 9.11 22.63 -16.20
CA ALA A 32 8.93 22.51 -17.65
C ALA A 32 10.22 22.96 -18.36
N ALA A 33 10.63 22.23 -19.38
CA ALA A 33 11.52 22.75 -20.43
C ALA A 33 11.29 22.00 -21.74
N ALA A 34 11.33 22.77 -22.78
CA ALA A 34 10.86 22.69 -24.14
C ALA A 34 11.59 21.73 -25.07
N ASN A 35 10.83 21.32 -26.10
CA ASN A 35 11.09 20.95 -27.50
C ASN A 35 12.52 20.88 -28.05
N ALA A 36 12.81 19.75 -28.72
CA ALA A 36 13.56 19.76 -29.98
C ALA A 36 13.10 18.58 -30.86
N GLN A 37 12.54 18.91 -32.01
CA GLN A 37 12.25 18.03 -33.13
C GLN A 37 13.54 17.66 -33.85
N THR A 38 13.71 16.39 -34.21
CA THR A 38 14.58 16.01 -35.33
C THR A 38 13.97 14.87 -36.14
N ALA A 39 14.13 15.01 -37.42
CA ALA A 39 13.45 14.39 -38.53
C ALA A 39 13.77 12.90 -38.75
N ALA A 40 12.78 12.20 -39.31
CA ALA A 40 12.84 10.86 -39.86
C ALA A 40 13.61 10.81 -41.18
N LYS A 41 14.36 9.73 -41.42
CA LYS A 41 14.77 9.28 -42.76
C LYS A 41 14.26 7.86 -43.00
N PRO A 42 13.79 7.57 -44.22
CA PRO A 42 13.21 6.27 -44.55
C PRO A 42 14.27 5.23 -44.91
N VAL A 43 14.07 3.97 -44.46
CA VAL A 43 14.86 2.81 -44.91
C VAL A 43 14.07 2.01 -45.92
N SER A 44 14.71 1.80 -47.05
CA SER A 44 14.37 1.08 -48.25
C SER A 44 14.07 -0.40 -48.03
N GLN A 45 13.01 -0.91 -48.63
CA GLN A 45 12.71 -2.30 -48.83
C GLN A 45 13.63 -2.90 -49.91
N SER A 46 14.28 -4.02 -49.62
CA SER A 46 14.86 -4.90 -50.63
C SER A 46 14.18 -6.27 -50.60
N ALA A 47 13.52 -6.61 -51.67
CA ALA A 47 12.96 -7.92 -51.92
C ALA A 47 14.04 -8.89 -52.40
N SER A 48 14.06 -10.11 -51.93
CA SER A 48 14.84 -11.22 -52.46
C SER A 48 13.92 -12.35 -52.99
N PRO A 49 14.31 -13.05 -54.06
CA PRO A 49 13.39 -13.82 -54.90
C PRO A 49 13.15 -15.26 -54.40
N VAL A 50 11.96 -15.73 -54.73
CA VAL A 50 11.46 -17.11 -54.55
C VAL A 50 12.20 -18.10 -55.48
N ALA A 51 12.69 -19.20 -54.93
CA ALA A 51 13.17 -20.37 -55.67
C ALA A 51 12.10 -21.48 -55.72
N PRO A 52 12.07 -22.33 -56.76
CA PRO A 52 10.95 -23.20 -57.08
C PRO A 52 10.93 -24.48 -56.22
N ILE A 53 9.70 -24.96 -56.03
CA ILE A 53 9.35 -26.22 -55.35
C ILE A 53 9.67 -27.39 -56.29
N GLU A 54 10.56 -28.28 -55.87
CA GLU A 54 10.69 -29.64 -56.45
C GLU A 54 10.04 -30.67 -55.50
N ASP A 55 9.16 -31.47 -56.07
CA ASP A 55 8.48 -32.61 -55.46
C ASP A 55 9.33 -33.86 -55.63
N PRO A 56 9.61 -34.68 -54.63
CA PRO A 56 9.94 -36.10 -54.81
C PRO A 56 9.01 -36.99 -54.01
N LEU A 57 8.10 -37.62 -54.71
CA LEU A 57 7.46 -38.86 -54.32
C LEU A 57 8.49 -39.97 -54.27
N ALA A 58 8.36 -40.85 -53.23
CA ALA A 58 8.89 -42.21 -53.08
C ALA A 58 10.19 -42.41 -52.29
N ALA A 59 10.05 -42.69 -51.01
CA ALA A 59 10.76 -43.83 -50.36
C ALA A 59 10.06 -44.12 -49.01
N GLY A 60 9.42 -45.30 -48.94
CA GLY A 60 8.80 -45.84 -47.74
C GLY A 60 9.82 -46.10 -46.62
N ALA A 61 9.86 -45.27 -45.61
CA ALA A 61 10.56 -45.56 -44.37
C ALA A 61 9.51 -45.93 -43.29
N LYS A 62 9.61 -47.19 -42.80
CA LYS A 62 8.84 -47.68 -41.65
C LYS A 62 9.10 -46.76 -40.44
N ILE A 63 8.14 -45.93 -40.10
CA ILE A 63 8.16 -45.11 -38.88
C ILE A 63 7.86 -46.05 -37.70
N ALA A 64 8.87 -46.37 -36.91
CA ALA A 64 8.67 -47.02 -35.62
C ALA A 64 7.84 -46.08 -34.71
N PRO A 65 6.89 -46.61 -33.92
CA PRO A 65 6.07 -45.75 -33.04
C PRO A 65 6.98 -45.06 -32.01
N LYS A 66 7.15 -43.76 -32.18
CA LYS A 66 7.77 -42.90 -31.18
C LYS A 66 6.96 -43.06 -29.91
N LYS A 67 7.56 -43.59 -28.83
CA LYS A 67 6.96 -43.63 -27.51
C LYS A 67 6.37 -42.27 -27.25
N ALA A 68 5.06 -42.21 -27.02
CA ALA A 68 4.37 -40.97 -26.63
C ALA A 68 5.13 -40.39 -25.44
N SER A 69 5.79 -39.25 -25.63
CA SER A 69 6.32 -38.47 -24.53
C SER A 69 5.12 -38.16 -23.68
N LYS A 70 5.15 -38.53 -22.39
CA LYS A 70 4.15 -38.09 -21.43
C LYS A 70 4.04 -36.56 -21.59
N ALA A 71 2.86 -36.09 -21.98
CA ALA A 71 2.58 -34.67 -22.05
C ALA A 71 2.97 -34.08 -20.68
N GLN A 72 4.06 -33.34 -20.67
CA GLN A 72 4.50 -32.68 -19.45
C GLN A 72 3.52 -31.54 -19.26
N VAL A 73 2.71 -31.60 -18.21
CA VAL A 73 1.83 -30.50 -17.85
C VAL A 73 2.73 -29.31 -17.53
N ILE A 74 2.81 -28.38 -18.48
CA ILE A 74 3.76 -27.26 -18.43
C ILE A 74 3.39 -26.29 -17.30
N ASN A 75 2.10 -26.17 -17.00
CA ASN A 75 1.60 -25.37 -15.87
C ASN A 75 0.23 -25.88 -15.43
N GLY A 76 -0.02 -25.99 -14.12
CA GLY A 76 -1.31 -26.38 -13.55
C GLY A 76 -1.96 -25.24 -12.79
N ILE A 77 -3.28 -25.26 -12.66
CA ILE A 77 -4.01 -24.33 -11.79
C ILE A 77 -3.77 -24.75 -10.34
N ALA A 78 -3.39 -23.81 -9.48
CA ALA A 78 -3.30 -24.00 -8.04
C ALA A 78 -4.63 -23.62 -7.35
N VAL A 79 -5.17 -22.46 -7.71
CA VAL A 79 -6.42 -21.95 -7.14
C VAL A 79 -7.17 -21.10 -8.17
N VAL A 80 -8.50 -21.16 -8.13
CA VAL A 80 -9.40 -20.26 -8.84
C VAL A 80 -9.88 -19.18 -7.86
N VAL A 81 -9.80 -17.93 -8.25
CA VAL A 81 -10.20 -16.75 -7.46
C VAL A 81 -11.18 -15.93 -8.28
N ASN A 82 -12.46 -16.05 -7.97
CA ASN A 82 -13.57 -15.53 -8.79
C ASN A 82 -13.46 -16.06 -10.23
N ASP A 83 -13.16 -15.21 -11.20
CA ASP A 83 -13.01 -15.47 -12.62
C ASP A 83 -11.55 -15.57 -13.10
N GLU A 84 -10.58 -15.38 -12.20
CA GLU A 84 -9.14 -15.50 -12.51
C GLU A 84 -8.52 -16.75 -11.86
N VAL A 85 -7.36 -17.17 -12.36
CA VAL A 85 -6.62 -18.31 -11.80
C VAL A 85 -5.25 -17.89 -11.30
N ILE A 86 -4.78 -18.59 -10.28
CA ILE A 86 -3.38 -18.58 -9.85
C ILE A 86 -2.79 -19.93 -10.21
N THR A 87 -1.68 -19.90 -10.93
CA THR A 87 -1.03 -21.12 -11.44
C THR A 87 0.01 -21.64 -10.46
N LYS A 88 0.32 -22.94 -10.57
CA LYS A 88 1.39 -23.56 -9.77
C LYS A 88 2.77 -22.96 -10.06
N MET A 89 2.99 -22.46 -11.27
CA MET A 89 4.24 -21.78 -11.64
C MET A 89 4.37 -20.47 -10.87
N GLU A 90 3.35 -19.60 -10.87
CA GLU A 90 3.33 -18.35 -10.12
C GLU A 90 3.58 -18.61 -8.62
N VAL A 91 2.92 -19.62 -8.05
CA VAL A 91 3.12 -20.01 -6.64
C VAL A 91 4.57 -20.42 -6.38
N ASN A 92 5.15 -21.27 -7.22
CA ASN A 92 6.53 -21.71 -7.05
C ASN A 92 7.55 -20.57 -7.21
N GLU A 93 7.35 -19.67 -8.16
CA GLU A 93 8.18 -18.46 -8.32
C GLU A 93 8.12 -17.59 -7.07
N ARG A 94 6.93 -17.38 -6.51
CA ARG A 94 6.74 -16.62 -5.28
C ARG A 94 7.38 -17.31 -4.07
N ILE A 95 7.23 -18.64 -3.95
CA ILE A 95 7.91 -19.44 -2.92
C ILE A 95 9.42 -19.24 -3.00
N ASN A 96 10.01 -19.41 -4.19
CA ASN A 96 11.45 -19.28 -4.38
C ASN A 96 11.96 -17.87 -4.03
N SER A 97 11.19 -16.84 -4.36
CA SER A 97 11.52 -15.46 -3.99
C SER A 97 11.50 -15.26 -2.47
N ILE A 98 10.44 -15.72 -1.78
CA ILE A 98 10.30 -15.61 -0.33
C ILE A 98 11.38 -16.42 0.40
N GLU A 99 11.68 -17.65 -0.05
CA GLU A 99 12.75 -18.47 0.53
C GLU A 99 14.11 -17.77 0.45
N ARG A 100 14.42 -17.12 -0.69
CA ARG A 100 15.66 -16.34 -0.83
C ARG A 100 15.70 -15.18 0.16
N ASN A 101 14.62 -14.45 0.31
CA ASN A 101 14.52 -13.31 1.22
C ASN A 101 14.67 -13.74 2.69
N LEU A 102 13.97 -14.79 3.11
CA LEU A 102 14.08 -15.33 4.46
C LEU A 102 15.51 -15.82 4.77
N LYS A 103 16.15 -16.50 3.82
CA LYS A 103 17.56 -16.92 3.95
C LYS A 103 18.50 -15.73 4.07
N ALA A 104 18.29 -14.69 3.27
CA ALA A 104 19.11 -13.47 3.32
C ALA A 104 18.98 -12.73 4.67
N GLN A 105 17.83 -12.82 5.30
CA GLN A 105 17.56 -12.28 6.65
C GLN A 105 18.05 -13.20 7.78
N GLY A 106 18.56 -14.39 7.47
CA GLY A 106 18.96 -15.39 8.46
C GLY A 106 17.78 -16.05 9.18
N THR A 107 16.56 -15.89 8.67
CA THR A 107 15.35 -16.49 9.25
C THR A 107 15.25 -17.95 8.87
N PRO A 108 15.05 -18.89 9.83
CA PRO A 108 14.83 -20.29 9.55
C PRO A 108 13.60 -20.50 8.67
N LEU A 109 13.74 -21.31 7.63
CA LEU A 109 12.63 -21.59 6.70
C LEU A 109 11.53 -22.42 7.39
N PRO A 110 10.25 -22.07 7.20
CA PRO A 110 9.11 -22.92 7.53
C PRO A 110 9.11 -24.22 6.71
N ALA A 111 8.28 -25.19 7.08
CA ALA A 111 8.01 -26.31 6.21
C ALA A 111 7.41 -25.84 4.89
N ARG A 112 7.83 -26.40 3.76
CA ARG A 112 7.42 -25.94 2.41
C ARG A 112 5.90 -25.92 2.24
N ALA A 113 5.19 -26.90 2.80
CA ALA A 113 3.72 -26.95 2.75
C ALA A 113 3.04 -25.77 3.49
N ASP A 114 3.59 -25.37 4.64
CA ASP A 114 3.08 -24.24 5.39
C ASP A 114 3.36 -22.93 4.66
N LEU A 115 4.57 -22.78 4.10
CA LEU A 115 4.97 -21.63 3.31
C LEU A 115 4.09 -21.49 2.06
N GLU A 116 3.83 -22.58 1.35
CA GLU A 116 2.96 -22.63 0.17
C GLU A 116 1.55 -22.15 0.51
N LYS A 117 0.99 -22.65 1.61
CA LYS A 117 -0.33 -22.22 2.09
C LYS A 117 -0.39 -20.73 2.38
N GLN A 118 0.60 -20.18 3.08
CA GLN A 118 0.65 -18.76 3.39
C GLN A 118 0.80 -17.89 2.14
N ILE A 119 1.63 -18.35 1.20
CA ILE A 119 1.83 -17.65 -0.08
C ILE A 119 0.54 -17.65 -0.90
N LEU A 120 -0.16 -18.80 -0.98
CA LEU A 120 -1.44 -18.89 -1.69
C LEU A 120 -2.47 -17.93 -1.11
N GLU A 121 -2.68 -17.90 0.21
CA GLU A 121 -3.61 -16.96 0.84
C GLU A 121 -3.24 -15.51 0.56
N ARG A 122 -1.95 -15.17 0.58
CA ARG A 122 -1.49 -13.84 0.23
C ARG A 122 -1.78 -13.50 -1.23
N MET A 123 -1.44 -14.39 -2.16
CA MET A 123 -1.70 -14.20 -3.59
C MET A 123 -3.19 -14.08 -3.90
N ILE A 124 -4.05 -14.80 -3.17
CA ILE A 124 -5.51 -14.67 -3.28
C ILE A 124 -5.94 -13.26 -2.90
N ILE A 125 -5.49 -12.75 -1.75
CA ILE A 125 -5.84 -11.41 -1.27
C ILE A 125 -5.34 -10.33 -2.24
N ASP A 126 -4.11 -10.46 -2.74
CA ASP A 126 -3.54 -9.51 -3.70
C ASP A 126 -4.34 -9.53 -5.03
N ARG A 127 -4.70 -10.74 -5.54
CA ARG A 127 -5.54 -10.90 -6.73
C ARG A 127 -6.91 -10.25 -6.58
N LEU A 128 -7.56 -10.42 -5.43
CA LEU A 128 -8.87 -9.82 -5.14
C LEU A 128 -8.81 -8.28 -5.12
N GLN A 129 -7.77 -7.70 -4.58
CA GLN A 129 -7.58 -6.24 -4.59
C GLN A 129 -7.41 -5.73 -6.03
N VAL A 130 -6.62 -6.43 -6.86
CA VAL A 130 -6.42 -6.07 -8.26
C VAL A 130 -7.71 -6.21 -9.08
N GLN A 131 -8.49 -7.29 -8.85
CA GLN A 131 -9.80 -7.48 -9.48
C GLN A 131 -10.74 -6.32 -9.13
N LEU A 132 -10.87 -5.99 -7.85
CA LEU A 132 -11.71 -4.88 -7.41
C LEU A 132 -11.26 -3.54 -8.02
N ALA A 133 -9.96 -3.31 -8.11
CA ALA A 133 -9.44 -2.10 -8.78
C ALA A 133 -9.85 -2.05 -10.26
N LYS A 134 -9.74 -3.18 -10.98
CA LYS A 134 -10.16 -3.30 -12.39
C LYS A 134 -11.67 -3.09 -12.56
N GLU A 135 -12.49 -3.70 -11.70
CA GLU A 135 -13.96 -3.54 -11.70
C GLU A 135 -14.37 -2.07 -11.48
N GLN A 136 -13.63 -1.35 -10.65
CA GLN A 136 -13.86 0.07 -10.41
C GLN A 136 -13.27 0.98 -11.51
N GLY A 137 -12.77 0.40 -12.60
CA GLY A 137 -12.22 1.14 -13.74
C GLY A 137 -10.84 1.75 -13.49
N MET A 138 -10.14 1.36 -12.42
CA MET A 138 -8.78 1.83 -12.16
C MET A 138 -7.81 1.21 -13.17
N ARG A 139 -6.98 2.05 -13.77
CA ARG A 139 -5.96 1.63 -14.75
C ARG A 139 -4.64 2.33 -14.46
N VAL A 140 -3.56 1.61 -14.73
CA VAL A 140 -2.20 2.13 -14.68
C VAL A 140 -1.61 2.00 -16.07
N ASP A 141 -1.47 3.11 -16.78
CA ASP A 141 -0.84 3.15 -18.09
C ASP A 141 0.69 3.02 -18.00
N ASP A 142 1.34 2.74 -19.14
CA ASP A 142 2.78 2.54 -19.18
C ASP A 142 3.57 3.79 -18.78
N ILE A 143 3.07 4.99 -19.11
CA ILE A 143 3.72 6.26 -18.77
C ILE A 143 3.77 6.42 -17.25
N MET A 144 2.68 6.10 -16.57
CA MET A 144 2.60 6.16 -15.12
C MET A 144 3.49 5.11 -14.46
N LEU A 145 3.49 3.90 -14.99
CA LEU A 145 4.35 2.81 -14.53
C LEU A 145 5.84 3.17 -14.68
N ASP A 146 6.24 3.69 -15.83
CA ASP A 146 7.63 4.09 -16.08
C ASP A 146 8.08 5.21 -15.14
N ARG A 147 7.22 6.18 -14.85
CA ARG A 147 7.49 7.22 -13.85
C ARG A 147 7.65 6.65 -12.43
N ALA A 148 6.86 5.62 -12.07
CA ALA A 148 6.99 4.96 -10.78
C ALA A 148 8.31 4.20 -10.66
N LEU A 149 8.67 3.45 -11.70
CA LEU A 149 9.94 2.72 -11.77
C LEU A 149 11.15 3.65 -11.74
N GLN A 150 11.09 4.78 -12.45
CA GLN A 150 12.17 5.77 -12.45
C GLN A 150 12.36 6.37 -11.06
N ARG A 151 11.28 6.75 -10.37
CA ARG A 151 11.36 7.23 -8.98
C ARG A 151 11.94 6.17 -8.04
N MET A 152 11.57 4.90 -8.23
CA MET A 152 12.13 3.78 -7.45
C MET A 152 13.65 3.65 -7.68
N ALA A 153 14.12 3.75 -8.92
CA ALA A 153 15.55 3.73 -9.23
C ALA A 153 16.27 4.91 -8.57
N GLU A 154 15.74 6.14 -8.67
CA GLU A 154 16.28 7.34 -8.04
C GLU A 154 16.38 7.21 -6.51
N GLN A 155 15.32 6.72 -5.86
CA GLN A 155 15.32 6.48 -4.41
C GLN A 155 16.37 5.47 -3.97
N ASN A 156 16.63 4.45 -4.79
CA ASN A 156 17.66 3.45 -4.57
C ASN A 156 19.06 3.91 -5.05
N LYS A 157 19.18 5.16 -5.53
CA LYS A 157 20.44 5.73 -6.06
C LYS A 157 21.04 4.87 -7.17
N THR A 158 20.22 4.33 -8.03
CA THR A 158 20.60 3.49 -9.17
C THR A 158 19.92 3.98 -10.45
N THR A 159 20.39 3.53 -11.60
CA THR A 159 19.75 3.80 -12.89
C THR A 159 18.74 2.72 -13.22
N MET A 160 17.78 3.02 -14.11
CA MET A 160 16.82 2.04 -14.63
C MET A 160 17.52 0.83 -15.25
N GLN A 161 18.64 1.03 -15.94
CA GLN A 161 19.39 -0.06 -16.56
C GLN A 161 20.08 -0.95 -15.52
N GLU A 162 20.66 -0.36 -14.48
CA GLU A 162 21.27 -1.12 -13.38
C GLU A 162 20.23 -1.90 -12.59
N MET A 163 19.07 -1.28 -12.32
CA MET A 163 17.96 -1.95 -11.66
C MET A 163 17.46 -3.15 -12.49
N ARG A 164 17.27 -2.99 -13.81
CA ARG A 164 16.93 -4.10 -14.71
C ARG A 164 17.97 -5.21 -14.64
N ASN A 165 19.25 -4.88 -14.80
CA ASN A 165 20.33 -5.85 -14.78
C ASN A 165 20.44 -6.60 -13.44
N GLN A 166 20.09 -5.92 -12.35
CA GLN A 166 20.07 -6.55 -11.03
C GLN A 166 18.91 -7.55 -10.90
N ILE A 167 17.70 -7.18 -11.30
CA ILE A 167 16.51 -8.06 -11.30
C ILE A 167 16.76 -9.32 -12.14
N GLU A 168 17.33 -9.14 -13.33
CA GLU A 168 17.64 -10.26 -14.24
C GLU A 168 18.74 -11.17 -13.69
N ARG A 169 19.77 -10.61 -13.02
CA ARG A 169 20.80 -11.39 -12.30
C ARG A 169 20.24 -12.19 -11.13
N GLU A 170 19.22 -11.69 -10.48
CA GLU A 170 18.51 -12.37 -9.40
C GLU A 170 17.54 -13.45 -9.92
N GLY A 171 17.46 -13.61 -11.27
CA GLY A 171 16.67 -14.65 -11.94
C GLY A 171 15.19 -14.28 -12.10
N ALA A 172 14.81 -13.02 -11.96
CA ALA A 172 13.47 -12.52 -12.24
C ALA A 172 13.42 -11.84 -13.62
N SER A 173 12.26 -11.91 -14.29
CA SER A 173 12.02 -11.16 -15.53
C SER A 173 11.69 -9.71 -15.21
N PHE A 174 12.35 -8.76 -15.89
CA PHE A 174 12.00 -7.35 -15.74
C PHE A 174 10.56 -7.05 -16.18
N ALA A 175 10.03 -7.81 -17.16
CA ALA A 175 8.63 -7.68 -17.57
C ALA A 175 7.67 -8.11 -16.45
N SER A 176 7.93 -9.25 -15.79
CA SER A 176 7.14 -9.69 -14.64
C SER A 176 7.21 -8.70 -13.48
N PHE A 177 8.39 -8.14 -13.22
CA PHE A 177 8.57 -7.09 -12.21
C PHE A 177 7.75 -5.84 -12.52
N ARG A 178 7.67 -5.41 -13.79
CA ARG A 178 6.83 -4.28 -14.21
C ARG A 178 5.35 -4.52 -13.91
N GLU A 179 4.84 -5.73 -14.21
CA GLU A 179 3.45 -6.08 -13.90
C GLU A 179 3.20 -6.13 -12.39
N GLU A 180 4.14 -6.64 -11.60
CA GLU A 180 4.06 -6.64 -10.14
C GLU A 180 3.94 -5.21 -9.59
N ILE A 181 4.74 -4.26 -10.09
CA ILE A 181 4.63 -2.83 -9.72
C ILE A 181 3.32 -2.22 -10.20
N ARG A 182 2.80 -2.61 -11.37
CA ARG A 182 1.48 -2.18 -11.84
C ARG A 182 0.37 -2.61 -10.88
N ASP A 183 0.40 -3.88 -10.48
CA ASP A 183 -0.55 -4.43 -9.52
C ASP A 183 -0.43 -3.76 -8.15
N ASP A 184 0.78 -3.50 -7.67
CA ASP A 184 1.02 -2.74 -6.42
C ASP A 184 0.40 -1.34 -6.46
N ILE A 185 0.55 -0.62 -7.58
CA ILE A 185 -0.06 0.70 -7.75
C ILE A 185 -1.60 0.58 -7.76
N MET A 186 -2.16 -0.44 -8.41
CA MET A 186 -3.61 -0.68 -8.40
C MET A 186 -4.11 -1.01 -7.00
N MET A 187 -3.42 -1.88 -6.26
CA MET A 187 -3.75 -2.23 -4.88
C MET A 187 -3.68 -1.01 -3.96
N GLN A 188 -2.68 -0.16 -4.13
CA GLN A 188 -2.58 1.08 -3.36
C GLN A 188 -3.77 2.00 -3.63
N ARG A 189 -4.16 2.20 -4.89
CA ARG A 189 -5.29 3.07 -5.26
C ARG A 189 -6.63 2.55 -4.75
N VAL A 190 -6.88 1.26 -4.87
CA VAL A 190 -8.13 0.70 -4.36
C VAL A 190 -8.19 0.78 -2.83
N ARG A 191 -7.07 0.56 -2.14
CA ARG A 191 -6.96 0.79 -0.70
C ARG A 191 -7.24 2.24 -0.33
N GLU A 192 -6.62 3.20 -1.01
CA GLU A 192 -6.84 4.62 -0.79
C GLU A 192 -8.33 4.97 -0.96
N ARG A 193 -8.99 4.42 -1.99
CA ARG A 193 -10.42 4.64 -2.25
C ARG A 193 -11.33 3.92 -1.26
N GLU A 194 -11.08 2.65 -0.95
CA GLU A 194 -11.99 1.83 -0.14
C GLU A 194 -11.78 1.98 1.37
N VAL A 195 -10.58 2.39 1.78
CA VAL A 195 -10.21 2.52 3.18
C VAL A 195 -9.91 3.96 3.54
N ASP A 196 -8.80 4.51 3.00
CA ASP A 196 -8.23 5.75 3.52
C ASP A 196 -9.12 6.98 3.27
N SER A 197 -9.81 7.04 2.12
CA SER A 197 -10.72 8.13 1.77
C SER A 197 -12.00 8.15 2.61
N LYS A 198 -12.38 7.00 3.18
CA LYS A 198 -13.58 6.87 4.03
C LYS A 198 -13.35 7.25 5.49
N LEU A 199 -12.10 7.43 5.88
CA LEU A 199 -11.72 7.71 7.26
C LEU A 199 -11.93 9.17 7.62
N GLN A 200 -12.75 9.36 8.64
CA GLN A 200 -12.92 10.66 9.30
C GLN A 200 -12.44 10.57 10.74
N VAL A 201 -11.79 11.62 11.20
CA VAL A 201 -11.37 11.77 12.59
C VAL A 201 -12.20 12.91 13.19
N SER A 202 -13.00 12.61 14.19
CA SER A 202 -13.81 13.59 14.89
C SER A 202 -12.97 14.37 15.93
N GLU A 203 -13.40 15.58 16.27
CA GLU A 203 -12.76 16.36 17.32
C GLU A 203 -12.81 15.65 18.68
N LEU A 204 -13.89 14.91 18.96
CA LEU A 204 -13.99 14.11 20.18
C LEU A 204 -12.90 13.03 20.26
N GLU A 205 -12.58 12.36 19.14
CA GLU A 205 -11.50 11.36 19.10
C GLU A 205 -10.13 12.02 19.34
N VAL A 206 -9.92 13.23 18.81
CA VAL A 206 -8.70 14.02 19.03
C VAL A 206 -8.60 14.41 20.51
N ASP A 207 -9.67 14.92 21.10
CA ASP A 207 -9.70 15.31 22.51
C ASP A 207 -9.48 14.12 23.44
N ASN A 208 -10.10 12.98 23.17
CA ASN A 208 -9.90 11.75 23.92
C ASN A 208 -8.45 11.24 23.82
N PHE A 209 -7.84 11.34 22.63
CA PHE A 209 -6.45 10.97 22.43
C PHE A 209 -5.52 11.86 23.26
N LEU A 210 -5.69 13.19 23.18
CA LEU A 210 -4.90 14.16 23.94
C LEU A 210 -5.08 14.00 25.46
N ALA A 211 -6.30 13.70 25.93
CA ALA A 211 -6.56 13.43 27.34
C ALA A 211 -5.85 12.16 27.81
N ALA A 212 -5.87 11.09 27.02
CA ALA A 212 -5.16 9.85 27.31
C ALA A 212 -3.63 10.08 27.34
N GLU A 213 -3.10 10.85 26.40
CA GLU A 213 -1.68 11.20 26.33
C GLU A 213 -1.24 12.07 27.52
N ALA A 214 -2.10 12.98 28.02
CA ALA A 214 -1.81 13.78 29.21
C ALA A 214 -1.67 12.95 30.49
N VAL A 215 -2.44 11.84 30.59
CA VAL A 215 -2.38 10.92 31.76
C VAL A 215 -1.20 9.96 31.64
N SER A 216 -0.88 9.51 30.44
CA SER A 216 0.21 8.56 30.16
C SER A 216 0.96 9.03 28.91
N PRO A 217 1.88 10.00 29.04
CA PRO A 217 2.61 10.52 27.89
C PRO A 217 3.27 9.38 27.15
N SER A 218 2.93 9.24 25.86
CA SER A 218 3.67 8.38 24.98
C SER A 218 5.12 8.86 25.00
N LYS A 219 6.03 8.01 25.43
CA LYS A 219 7.44 8.35 25.30
C LYS A 219 7.68 8.60 23.83
N ASN A 220 8.41 9.67 23.47
CA ASN A 220 8.87 9.90 22.09
C ASN A 220 9.79 8.75 21.67
N GLN A 221 9.20 7.58 21.47
CA GLN A 221 9.88 6.33 21.20
C GLN A 221 9.26 5.66 19.98
N GLU A 222 10.12 5.23 19.08
CA GLU A 222 9.76 4.23 18.08
C GLU A 222 10.05 2.84 18.62
N ILE A 223 9.14 1.95 18.33
CA ILE A 223 9.27 0.53 18.62
C ILE A 223 9.22 -0.26 17.31
N ASN A 224 10.10 -1.23 17.21
CA ASN A 224 10.04 -2.23 16.15
C ASN A 224 9.31 -3.45 16.69
N LEU A 225 8.21 -3.83 16.04
CA LEU A 225 7.35 -4.93 16.45
C LEU A 225 7.37 -6.07 15.45
N GLY A 226 7.39 -7.29 15.99
CA GLY A 226 6.93 -8.48 15.28
C GLY A 226 5.47 -8.75 15.60
N HIS A 227 4.67 -9.22 14.64
CA HIS A 227 3.26 -9.48 14.77
C HIS A 227 2.89 -10.85 14.19
N ILE A 228 2.21 -11.65 14.97
CA ILE A 228 1.53 -12.87 14.54
C ILE A 228 0.04 -12.68 14.75
N MET A 229 -0.74 -12.89 13.71
CA MET A 229 -2.20 -12.83 13.74
C MET A 229 -2.79 -14.17 13.31
N VAL A 230 -3.72 -14.70 14.09
CA VAL A 230 -4.57 -15.82 13.70
C VAL A 230 -5.97 -15.26 13.43
N ARG A 231 -6.33 -15.16 12.15
CA ARG A 231 -7.54 -14.49 11.69
C ARG A 231 -8.80 -15.24 12.08
N ILE A 232 -9.85 -14.48 12.44
CA ILE A 232 -11.21 -14.98 12.61
C ILE A 232 -12.04 -14.47 11.42
N PRO A 233 -12.72 -15.37 10.65
CA PRO A 233 -13.67 -14.96 9.61
C PRO A 233 -14.81 -14.08 10.13
N GLU A 234 -15.42 -13.26 9.26
CA GLU A 234 -16.47 -12.30 9.66
C GLU A 234 -17.68 -12.98 10.30
N ASN A 235 -18.10 -14.12 9.74
CA ASN A 235 -19.25 -14.89 10.22
C ASN A 235 -18.83 -16.20 10.92
N ALA A 236 -17.74 -16.14 11.72
CA ALA A 236 -17.23 -17.33 12.39
C ALA A 236 -18.18 -17.83 13.48
N THR A 237 -18.47 -19.14 13.45
CA THR A 237 -19.19 -19.82 14.54
C THR A 237 -18.32 -19.90 15.80
N PRO A 238 -18.93 -20.13 16.98
CA PRO A 238 -18.16 -20.34 18.22
C PRO A 238 -17.09 -21.44 18.11
N GLU A 239 -17.36 -22.49 17.32
CA GLU A 239 -16.44 -23.60 17.08
C GLU A 239 -15.22 -23.15 16.28
N ILE A 240 -15.43 -22.34 15.22
CA ILE A 240 -14.35 -21.76 14.43
C ILE A 240 -13.50 -20.82 15.29
N ILE A 241 -14.14 -19.99 16.12
CA ILE A 241 -13.44 -19.11 17.05
C ILE A 241 -12.59 -19.93 18.03
N ALA A 242 -13.13 -21.02 18.58
CA ALA A 242 -12.40 -21.91 19.48
C ALA A 242 -11.21 -22.57 18.78
N GLN A 243 -11.36 -23.01 17.54
CA GLN A 243 -10.29 -23.57 16.72
C GLN A 243 -9.18 -22.55 16.46
N ARG A 244 -9.54 -21.29 16.14
CA ARG A 244 -8.58 -20.21 15.94
C ARG A 244 -7.84 -19.86 17.22
N ASN A 245 -8.55 -19.84 18.36
CA ASN A 245 -7.93 -19.66 19.67
C ASN A 245 -6.93 -20.79 19.99
N ALA A 246 -7.31 -22.06 19.75
CA ALA A 246 -6.41 -23.19 19.94
C ALA A 246 -5.13 -23.07 19.11
N ARG A 247 -5.24 -22.62 17.85
CA ARG A 247 -4.08 -22.33 16.99
C ARG A 247 -3.20 -21.21 17.58
N ALA A 248 -3.79 -20.13 18.08
CA ALA A 248 -3.04 -19.04 18.71
C ALA A 248 -2.34 -19.52 20.00
N GLN A 249 -3.01 -20.36 20.80
CA GLN A 249 -2.42 -20.98 21.99
C GLN A 249 -1.25 -21.92 21.66
N GLU A 250 -1.33 -22.65 20.56
CA GLU A 250 -0.22 -23.48 20.06
C GLU A 250 1.00 -22.62 19.75
N VAL A 251 0.82 -21.52 19.00
CA VAL A 251 1.90 -20.56 18.70
C VAL A 251 2.50 -20.00 19.98
N TYR A 252 1.65 -19.56 20.91
CA TYR A 252 2.08 -19.01 22.18
C TYR A 252 2.91 -20.01 23.01
N LYS A 253 2.49 -21.29 23.05
CA LYS A 253 3.26 -22.35 23.72
C LYS A 253 4.64 -22.56 23.07
N LYS A 254 4.69 -22.57 21.73
CA LYS A 254 5.95 -22.69 20.97
C LYS A 254 6.89 -21.52 21.23
N LEU A 255 6.38 -20.29 21.31
CA LEU A 255 7.18 -19.13 21.70
C LEU A 255 7.74 -19.25 23.11
N ARG A 256 6.94 -19.78 24.07
CA ARG A 256 7.38 -19.96 25.45
C ARG A 256 8.49 -21.02 25.64
N ILE A 257 8.56 -22.00 24.74
CA ILE A 257 9.67 -23.00 24.74
C ILE A 257 10.87 -22.56 23.90
N GLY A 258 10.82 -21.34 23.30
CA GLY A 258 11.96 -20.73 22.61
C GLY A 258 11.98 -20.92 21.10
N ASP A 259 10.88 -21.35 20.47
CA ASP A 259 10.81 -21.43 19.02
C ASP A 259 10.98 -20.04 18.39
N ASP A 260 11.56 -20.02 17.21
CA ASP A 260 11.84 -18.76 16.49
C ASP A 260 10.55 -18.05 16.06
N PHE A 261 10.42 -16.78 16.47
CA PHE A 261 9.23 -15.97 16.20
C PHE A 261 8.99 -15.77 14.71
N ALA A 262 10.05 -15.50 13.93
CA ALA A 262 9.91 -15.22 12.50
C ALA A 262 9.47 -16.47 11.74
N LYS A 263 9.98 -17.65 12.15
CA LYS A 263 9.53 -18.95 11.62
C LYS A 263 8.06 -19.21 11.96
N LEU A 264 7.64 -18.94 13.20
CA LEU A 264 6.25 -19.11 13.61
C LEU A 264 5.32 -18.12 12.89
N ALA A 265 5.76 -16.87 12.69
CA ALA A 265 5.02 -15.91 11.90
C ALA A 265 4.81 -16.40 10.45
N ALA A 266 5.87 -16.85 9.80
CA ALA A 266 5.80 -17.37 8.44
C ALA A 266 5.00 -18.69 8.33
N THR A 267 4.77 -19.42 9.43
CA THR A 267 4.01 -20.68 9.44
C THR A 267 2.54 -20.48 9.83
N TYR A 268 2.27 -19.62 10.80
CA TYR A 268 0.95 -19.56 11.45
C TYR A 268 0.23 -18.23 11.26
N SER A 269 0.93 -17.15 10.90
CA SER A 269 0.34 -15.83 10.85
C SER A 269 -0.45 -15.61 9.57
N ASP A 270 -1.64 -15.05 9.73
CA ASP A 270 -2.49 -14.58 8.63
C ASP A 270 -2.30 -13.07 8.36
N SER A 271 -1.27 -12.43 8.98
CA SER A 271 -0.94 -11.02 8.75
C SER A 271 -0.20 -10.79 7.42
N ASN A 272 -0.23 -9.55 6.94
CA ASN A 272 0.47 -9.16 5.72
C ASN A 272 2.00 -9.32 5.83
N GLU A 273 2.53 -9.23 7.05
CA GLU A 273 3.95 -9.31 7.37
C GLU A 273 4.43 -10.74 7.64
N ALA A 274 3.53 -11.74 7.63
CA ALA A 274 3.83 -13.14 7.95
C ALA A 274 5.07 -13.65 7.19
N LEU A 275 5.12 -13.42 5.88
CA LEU A 275 6.21 -13.85 4.99
C LEU A 275 7.50 -13.03 5.12
N LYS A 276 7.46 -11.96 5.92
CA LYS A 276 8.64 -11.16 6.32
C LYS A 276 9.07 -11.49 7.76
N GLY A 277 8.73 -12.69 8.25
CA GLY A 277 8.97 -13.08 9.64
C GLY A 277 8.09 -12.35 10.65
N GLY A 278 7.01 -11.73 10.21
CA GLY A 278 6.07 -10.97 11.04
C GLY A 278 6.55 -9.56 11.39
N GLU A 279 7.66 -9.07 10.85
CA GLU A 279 8.20 -7.74 11.18
C GLU A 279 7.31 -6.64 10.59
N VAL A 280 6.70 -5.85 11.48
CA VAL A 280 5.87 -4.68 11.14
C VAL A 280 6.74 -3.45 10.86
N GLY A 281 7.99 -3.45 11.36
CA GLY A 281 8.94 -2.35 11.28
C GLY A 281 8.80 -1.34 12.42
N TRP A 282 9.60 -0.26 12.32
CA TRP A 282 9.62 0.81 13.31
C TRP A 282 8.36 1.65 13.23
N ARG A 283 7.69 1.81 14.36
CA ARG A 283 6.49 2.64 14.49
C ARG A 283 6.56 3.49 15.76
N GLU A 284 6.09 4.72 15.65
CA GLU A 284 5.86 5.55 16.82
C GLU A 284 4.78 4.88 17.70
N GLN A 285 4.99 4.87 19.00
CA GLN A 285 4.14 4.15 19.94
C GLN A 285 2.69 4.65 19.93
N ASP A 286 2.47 5.92 19.63
CA ASP A 286 1.16 6.55 19.55
C ASP A 286 0.36 6.16 18.28
N LYS A 287 1.02 5.58 17.27
CA LYS A 287 0.38 5.08 16.04
C LYS A 287 -0.07 3.62 16.12
N ILE A 288 0.16 2.94 17.24
CA ILE A 288 -0.30 1.57 17.46
C ILE A 288 -1.79 1.58 17.81
N PRO A 289 -2.62 0.67 17.22
CA PRO A 289 -4.03 0.55 17.58
C PRO A 289 -4.23 0.40 19.09
N THR A 290 -5.19 1.14 19.65
CA THR A 290 -5.38 1.26 21.10
C THR A 290 -5.52 -0.07 21.81
N ILE A 291 -6.19 -1.05 21.17
CA ILE A 291 -6.40 -2.40 21.71
C ILE A 291 -5.07 -3.14 21.98
N PHE A 292 -3.99 -2.76 21.28
CA PHE A 292 -2.69 -3.43 21.40
C PHE A 292 -1.71 -2.70 22.32
N VAL A 293 -1.92 -1.39 22.54
CA VAL A 293 -0.99 -0.51 23.28
C VAL A 293 -0.66 -1.08 24.67
N GLU A 294 -1.69 -1.48 25.43
CA GLU A 294 -1.50 -2.00 26.78
C GLU A 294 -0.65 -3.28 26.81
N ALA A 295 -0.91 -4.20 25.89
CA ALA A 295 -0.19 -5.47 25.82
C ALA A 295 1.26 -5.28 25.35
N VAL A 296 1.47 -4.37 24.37
CA VAL A 296 2.82 -4.03 23.90
C VAL A 296 3.63 -3.34 24.99
N ASN A 297 3.00 -2.45 25.78
CA ASN A 297 3.67 -1.77 26.90
C ASN A 297 4.06 -2.70 28.05
N LYS A 298 3.38 -3.82 28.22
CA LYS A 298 3.73 -4.86 29.19
C LYS A 298 4.96 -5.66 28.80
N ILE A 299 5.43 -5.57 27.56
CA ILE A 299 6.66 -6.27 27.15
C ILE A 299 7.85 -5.53 27.72
N SER A 300 8.49 -6.13 28.70
CA SER A 300 9.51 -5.47 29.56
C SER A 300 10.88 -5.33 28.91
N PHE A 301 11.19 -6.15 27.88
CA PHE A 301 12.53 -6.20 27.28
C PHE A 301 12.47 -6.50 25.78
N VAL A 302 13.48 -6.07 25.05
CA VAL A 302 13.64 -6.39 23.62
C VAL A 302 13.87 -7.89 23.46
N GLY A 303 13.09 -8.52 22.60
CA GLY A 303 13.03 -9.97 22.43
C GLY A 303 11.85 -10.63 23.16
N GLY A 304 11.23 -9.93 24.13
CA GLY A 304 10.00 -10.38 24.80
C GLY A 304 8.78 -10.33 23.88
N PHE A 305 7.73 -11.05 24.24
CA PHE A 305 6.47 -11.09 23.50
C PHE A 305 5.26 -10.93 24.42
N SER A 306 4.14 -10.49 23.85
CA SER A 306 2.89 -10.22 24.57
C SER A 306 2.14 -11.52 24.89
N GLU A 307 1.18 -11.43 25.80
CA GLU A 307 0.08 -12.40 25.89
C GLU A 307 -0.76 -12.37 24.61
N ILE A 308 -1.64 -13.36 24.45
CA ILE A 308 -2.57 -13.41 23.34
C ILE A 308 -3.64 -12.32 23.51
N ILE A 309 -3.78 -11.45 22.53
CA ILE A 309 -4.77 -10.39 22.52
C ILE A 309 -5.88 -10.78 21.55
N ARG A 310 -7.11 -10.64 21.98
CA ARG A 310 -8.26 -10.86 21.11
C ARG A 310 -8.76 -9.52 20.53
N SER A 311 -8.96 -9.48 19.22
CA SER A 311 -9.65 -8.41 18.51
C SER A 311 -10.85 -8.96 17.72
N PRO A 312 -11.71 -8.11 17.12
CA PRO A 312 -12.72 -8.58 16.18
C PRO A 312 -12.15 -9.38 15.01
N ASN A 313 -10.93 -9.07 14.57
CA ASN A 313 -10.27 -9.65 13.41
C ASN A 313 -9.51 -10.94 13.69
N GLY A 314 -9.23 -11.24 14.97
CA GLY A 314 -8.48 -12.45 15.31
C GLY A 314 -7.79 -12.42 16.66
N PHE A 315 -6.83 -13.31 16.80
CA PHE A 315 -5.92 -13.40 17.95
C PHE A 315 -4.54 -12.91 17.53
N HIS A 316 -3.93 -12.08 18.37
CA HIS A 316 -2.68 -11.38 18.06
C HIS A 316 -1.63 -11.66 19.13
N ILE A 317 -0.39 -11.82 18.70
CA ILE A 317 0.80 -11.91 19.56
C ILE A 317 1.83 -10.94 18.99
N PHE A 318 2.34 -10.03 19.83
CA PHE A 318 3.40 -9.10 19.46
C PHE A 318 4.72 -9.47 20.10
N LYS A 319 5.83 -9.26 19.38
CA LYS A 319 7.19 -9.35 19.90
C LYS A 319 7.85 -7.99 19.78
N LEU A 320 8.53 -7.56 20.83
CA LEU A 320 9.34 -6.33 20.79
C LEU A 320 10.70 -6.66 20.17
N LEU A 321 10.93 -6.22 18.94
CA LEU A 321 12.17 -6.45 18.20
C LEU A 321 13.21 -5.36 18.48
N GLY A 322 12.77 -4.15 18.78
CA GLY A 322 13.64 -3.02 19.08
C GLY A 322 12.89 -1.86 19.70
N LYS A 323 13.61 -0.98 20.37
CA LYS A 323 13.10 0.25 20.94
C LYS A 323 14.16 1.32 20.80
N ARG A 324 13.76 2.51 20.33
CA ARG A 324 14.67 3.66 20.22
C ARG A 324 13.93 4.95 20.58
N ASP A 325 14.67 5.87 21.20
CA ASP A 325 14.14 7.22 21.44
C ASP A 325 14.17 8.00 20.13
N ILE A 326 13.07 8.66 19.84
CA ILE A 326 13.03 9.64 18.76
C ILE A 326 13.64 10.90 19.33
N ALA A 327 14.79 11.34 18.76
CA ALA A 327 15.24 12.69 19.00
C ALA A 327 14.06 13.62 18.65
N PRO A 328 13.70 14.60 19.50
CA PRO A 328 12.67 15.53 19.13
C PRO A 328 13.10 16.15 17.79
N VAL A 329 12.41 15.77 16.73
CA VAL A 329 12.54 16.49 15.48
C VAL A 329 12.21 17.91 15.89
N ALA A 330 13.17 18.81 15.73
CA ALA A 330 12.88 20.24 15.77
C ALA A 330 11.90 20.49 14.62
N ALA A 331 10.66 20.07 14.83
CA ALA A 331 9.58 20.28 13.91
C ALA A 331 9.55 21.78 13.69
N ALA A 332 9.63 22.20 12.46
CA ALA A 332 9.37 23.59 12.12
C ALA A 332 8.15 24.00 12.92
N ASN A 333 8.32 25.02 13.79
CA ASN A 333 7.38 25.37 14.83
C ASN A 333 6.07 25.94 14.28
N THR A 334 5.65 25.53 13.08
CA THR A 334 4.59 26.19 12.33
C THR A 334 3.60 25.20 11.76
N VAL A 335 2.32 25.41 12.04
CA VAL A 335 1.19 24.78 11.36
C VAL A 335 0.66 25.73 10.31
N GLN A 336 0.56 25.26 9.07
CA GLN A 336 -0.08 26.04 8.01
C GLN A 336 -1.58 25.81 8.08
N GLU A 337 -2.32 26.85 8.46
CA GLU A 337 -3.77 26.92 8.31
C GLU A 337 -4.10 27.53 6.96
N THR A 338 -5.14 27.00 6.31
CA THR A 338 -5.58 27.47 4.99
C THR A 338 -7.02 27.98 5.09
N ASN A 339 -7.24 29.23 4.72
CA ASN A 339 -8.59 29.78 4.56
C ASN A 339 -9.10 29.37 3.20
N VAL A 340 -10.24 28.65 3.15
CA VAL A 340 -10.72 27.99 1.95
C VAL A 340 -12.23 28.11 1.79
N ARG A 341 -12.68 28.19 0.55
CA ARG A 341 -14.10 28.07 0.21
C ARG A 341 -14.30 27.05 -0.91
N HIS A 342 -15.50 26.47 -0.98
CA HIS A 342 -15.79 25.43 -1.96
C HIS A 342 -17.21 25.50 -2.52
N ILE A 343 -17.41 24.84 -3.67
CA ILE A 343 -18.72 24.53 -4.25
C ILE A 343 -18.82 23.02 -4.29
N LEU A 344 -19.82 22.43 -3.62
CA LEU A 344 -20.09 21.00 -3.65
C LEU A 344 -21.29 20.72 -4.57
N MET A 345 -21.11 19.81 -5.51
CA MET A 345 -22.19 19.28 -6.33
C MET A 345 -22.22 17.74 -6.23
N ARG A 346 -23.41 17.16 -6.18
CA ARG A 346 -23.61 15.70 -6.10
C ARG A 346 -24.27 15.17 -7.36
N PRO A 347 -23.83 14.01 -7.87
CA PRO A 347 -24.59 13.31 -8.88
C PRO A 347 -25.99 12.92 -8.34
N THR A 348 -26.99 12.96 -9.23
CA THR A 348 -28.37 12.57 -8.92
C THR A 348 -28.88 11.67 -10.05
N GLN A 349 -30.11 11.18 -9.95
CA GLN A 349 -30.75 10.43 -11.04
C GLN A 349 -30.86 11.24 -12.34
N LEU A 350 -30.91 12.57 -12.24
CA LEU A 350 -31.06 13.49 -13.39
C LEU A 350 -29.74 14.14 -13.80
N LEU A 351 -28.69 14.07 -12.99
CA LEU A 351 -27.41 14.72 -13.22
C LEU A 351 -26.27 13.70 -12.99
N THR A 352 -25.70 13.23 -14.08
CA THR A 352 -24.59 12.25 -14.02
C THR A 352 -23.31 12.85 -13.47
N ALA A 353 -22.39 12.01 -12.99
CA ALA A 353 -21.06 12.44 -12.52
C ALA A 353 -20.27 13.22 -13.60
N ALA A 354 -20.38 12.81 -14.86
CA ALA A 354 -19.75 13.50 -15.98
C ALA A 354 -20.32 14.92 -16.19
N GLN A 355 -21.63 15.05 -16.10
CA GLN A 355 -22.29 16.36 -16.21
C GLN A 355 -21.94 17.27 -15.03
N VAL A 356 -21.85 16.74 -13.80
CA VAL A 356 -21.38 17.50 -12.63
C VAL A 356 -19.97 18.03 -12.85
N LYS A 357 -19.05 17.21 -13.32
CA LYS A 357 -17.66 17.64 -13.64
C LYS A 357 -17.65 18.73 -14.71
N THR A 358 -18.45 18.57 -15.78
CA THR A 358 -18.58 19.59 -16.84
C THR A 358 -19.08 20.90 -16.27
N THR A 359 -20.19 20.86 -15.49
CA THR A 359 -20.75 22.06 -14.85
C THR A 359 -19.72 22.76 -13.96
N LEU A 360 -19.02 22.04 -13.09
CA LEU A 360 -17.98 22.63 -12.22
C LEU A 360 -16.84 23.25 -13.04
N THR A 361 -16.47 22.64 -14.18
CA THR A 361 -15.47 23.20 -15.09
C THR A 361 -15.96 24.50 -15.72
N GLU A 362 -17.24 24.58 -16.13
CA GLU A 362 -17.85 25.80 -16.61
C GLU A 362 -17.90 26.89 -15.53
N LEU A 363 -18.23 26.54 -14.29
CA LEU A 363 -18.18 27.49 -13.16
C LEU A 363 -16.77 28.04 -12.95
N LYS A 364 -15.74 27.16 -13.01
CA LYS A 364 -14.34 27.60 -12.96
C LYS A 364 -14.02 28.61 -14.06
N GLN A 365 -14.48 28.37 -15.30
CA GLN A 365 -14.27 29.29 -16.42
C GLN A 365 -14.96 30.63 -16.20
N LYS A 366 -16.19 30.65 -15.67
CA LYS A 366 -16.91 31.88 -15.34
C LYS A 366 -16.16 32.72 -14.31
N ILE A 367 -15.56 32.06 -13.28
CA ILE A 367 -14.72 32.73 -12.28
C ILE A 367 -13.45 33.30 -12.95
N ALA A 368 -12.76 32.51 -13.75
CA ALA A 368 -11.54 32.90 -14.43
C ALA A 368 -11.77 34.10 -15.36
N ASN A 369 -12.90 34.12 -16.08
CA ASN A 369 -13.32 35.18 -16.99
C ASN A 369 -13.96 36.39 -16.27
N LYS A 370 -14.07 36.33 -14.92
CA LYS A 370 -14.71 37.36 -14.09
C LYS A 370 -16.17 37.70 -14.49
N THR A 371 -16.88 36.72 -15.08
CA THR A 371 -18.30 36.85 -15.44
C THR A 371 -19.25 36.56 -14.28
N ALA A 372 -18.76 35.89 -13.25
CA ALA A 372 -19.44 35.68 -11.98
C ALA A 372 -18.41 35.48 -10.85
N THR A 373 -18.81 35.80 -9.64
CA THR A 373 -17.96 35.59 -8.45
C THR A 373 -18.10 34.16 -7.93
N PHE A 374 -17.07 33.66 -7.25
CA PHE A 374 -17.14 32.35 -6.60
C PHE A 374 -18.31 32.28 -5.63
N GLU A 375 -18.53 33.34 -4.86
CA GLU A 375 -19.58 33.43 -3.86
C GLU A 375 -20.99 33.31 -4.46
N GLU A 376 -21.27 34.03 -5.56
CA GLU A 376 -22.55 33.94 -6.28
C GLU A 376 -22.79 32.53 -6.80
N LEU A 377 -21.76 31.93 -7.40
CA LEU A 377 -21.84 30.57 -7.93
C LEU A 377 -22.00 29.53 -6.84
N ALA A 378 -21.36 29.70 -5.68
CA ALA A 378 -21.54 28.83 -4.53
C ALA A 378 -22.98 28.91 -4.00
N LYS A 379 -23.54 30.11 -3.84
CA LYS A 379 -24.93 30.31 -3.41
C LYS A 379 -25.93 29.66 -4.36
N ALA A 380 -25.65 29.70 -5.66
CA ALA A 380 -26.57 29.20 -6.67
C ALA A 380 -26.47 27.67 -6.94
N ASN A 381 -25.29 27.07 -6.75
CA ASN A 381 -25.02 25.71 -7.22
C ASN A 381 -24.56 24.74 -6.14
N SER A 382 -24.04 25.21 -5.00
CA SER A 382 -23.53 24.32 -3.97
C SER A 382 -24.65 23.71 -3.13
N VAL A 383 -24.54 22.41 -2.87
CA VAL A 383 -25.43 21.67 -1.96
C VAL A 383 -24.86 21.55 -0.55
N ASP A 384 -23.75 22.21 -0.28
CA ASP A 384 -23.13 22.25 1.03
C ASP A 384 -23.78 23.29 1.94
N SER A 385 -23.70 23.11 3.24
CA SER A 385 -24.24 24.05 4.26
C SER A 385 -23.57 25.41 4.21
N SER A 386 -22.32 25.50 3.74
CA SER A 386 -21.59 26.75 3.53
C SER A 386 -22.08 27.56 2.33
N ALA A 387 -22.95 27.01 1.47
CA ALA A 387 -23.44 27.69 0.27
C ALA A 387 -23.99 29.08 0.53
N SER A 388 -24.78 29.25 1.62
CA SER A 388 -25.35 30.54 2.01
C SER A 388 -24.30 31.60 2.37
N LYS A 389 -23.12 31.15 2.80
CA LYS A 389 -21.95 31.98 3.09
C LYS A 389 -20.98 32.08 1.90
N GLY A 390 -21.43 31.77 0.67
CA GLY A 390 -20.58 31.78 -0.52
C GLY A 390 -19.59 30.63 -0.59
N GLY A 391 -19.85 29.52 0.11
CA GLY A 391 -19.00 28.35 0.18
C GLY A 391 -17.84 28.45 1.18
N ASP A 392 -17.81 29.50 1.99
CA ASP A 392 -16.74 29.76 2.97
C ASP A 392 -16.73 28.72 4.08
N LEU A 393 -15.58 28.00 4.23
CA LEU A 393 -15.30 27.05 5.31
C LEU A 393 -14.46 27.68 6.44
N GLY A 394 -13.94 28.90 6.22
CA GLY A 394 -13.02 29.56 7.14
C GLY A 394 -11.62 28.94 7.12
N TRP A 395 -10.92 29.07 8.26
CA TRP A 395 -9.59 28.50 8.46
C TRP A 395 -9.70 27.01 8.77
N VAL A 396 -9.11 26.17 7.92
CA VAL A 396 -9.03 24.73 8.10
C VAL A 396 -7.61 24.31 8.43
N HIS A 397 -7.50 23.31 9.32
CA HIS A 397 -6.23 22.74 9.75
C HIS A 397 -5.93 21.45 8.96
N PRO A 398 -4.67 21.02 8.92
CA PRO A 398 -4.33 19.72 8.34
C PRO A 398 -5.14 18.58 8.98
N GLY A 399 -5.84 17.81 8.16
CA GLY A 399 -6.69 16.69 8.58
C GLY A 399 -8.16 17.04 8.86
N ASP A 400 -8.58 18.30 8.78
CA ASP A 400 -9.98 18.69 8.95
C ASP A 400 -10.87 18.32 7.76
N THR A 401 -10.26 18.12 6.59
CA THR A 401 -10.97 17.84 5.34
C THR A 401 -10.68 16.43 4.81
N PHE A 402 -11.46 15.99 3.81
CA PHE A 402 -11.20 14.73 3.13
C PHE A 402 -9.82 14.74 2.46
N PRO A 403 -9.11 13.59 2.40
CA PRO A 403 -7.75 13.52 1.87
C PRO A 403 -7.59 14.10 0.47
N ASP A 404 -8.53 13.80 -0.44
CA ASP A 404 -8.47 14.30 -1.83
C ASP A 404 -8.70 15.82 -1.90
N PHE A 405 -9.60 16.32 -1.04
CA PHE A 405 -9.83 17.76 -0.87
C PHE A 405 -8.57 18.44 -0.33
N GLU A 406 -8.00 17.90 0.76
CA GLU A 406 -6.80 18.45 1.41
C GLU A 406 -5.58 18.40 0.47
N ALA A 407 -5.37 17.27 -0.21
CA ALA A 407 -4.27 17.12 -1.17
C ALA A 407 -4.37 18.13 -2.31
N THR A 408 -5.59 18.45 -2.77
CA THR A 408 -5.81 19.47 -3.80
C THR A 408 -5.63 20.86 -3.24
N MET A 409 -6.27 21.17 -2.11
CA MET A 409 -6.14 22.45 -1.41
C MET A 409 -4.69 22.84 -1.19
N ASN A 410 -3.86 21.88 -0.74
CA ASN A 410 -2.44 22.12 -0.45
C ASN A 410 -1.59 22.45 -1.69
N LYS A 411 -2.03 22.04 -2.88
CA LYS A 411 -1.33 22.34 -4.16
C LYS A 411 -1.69 23.70 -4.76
N LEU A 412 -2.87 24.26 -4.41
CA LEU A 412 -3.34 25.52 -4.96
C LEU A 412 -2.54 26.70 -4.46
N ALA A 413 -2.30 27.69 -5.29
CA ALA A 413 -1.85 29.01 -4.86
C ALA A 413 -3.00 29.79 -4.19
N VAL A 414 -2.65 30.86 -3.43
CA VAL A 414 -3.65 31.77 -2.88
C VAL A 414 -4.44 32.40 -4.01
N ASN A 415 -5.77 32.43 -3.90
CA ASN A 415 -6.78 32.83 -4.87
C ASN A 415 -6.94 31.90 -6.08
N GLU A 416 -6.23 30.80 -6.15
CA GLU A 416 -6.39 29.81 -7.21
C GLU A 416 -7.63 28.94 -6.99
N VAL A 417 -8.32 28.59 -8.10
CA VAL A 417 -9.47 27.68 -8.11
C VAL A 417 -9.05 26.34 -8.71
N SER A 418 -9.36 25.24 -8.00
CA SER A 418 -9.04 23.88 -8.42
C SER A 418 -9.73 23.47 -9.72
N ASP A 419 -9.32 22.37 -10.31
CA ASP A 419 -10.18 21.54 -11.14
C ASP A 419 -11.23 20.81 -10.27
N PRO A 420 -12.31 20.24 -10.85
CA PRO A 420 -13.27 19.46 -10.09
C PRO A 420 -12.62 18.28 -9.37
N VAL A 421 -12.75 18.23 -8.04
CA VAL A 421 -12.17 17.21 -7.15
C VAL A 421 -13.27 16.27 -6.69
N GLU A 422 -13.07 14.98 -6.87
CA GLU A 422 -13.99 13.95 -6.42
C GLU A 422 -13.69 13.55 -4.99
N THR A 423 -14.71 13.53 -4.12
CA THR A 423 -14.67 12.98 -2.77
C THR A 423 -15.89 12.12 -2.53
N GLN A 424 -16.00 11.51 -1.37
CA GLN A 424 -17.22 10.77 -0.99
C GLN A 424 -18.48 11.63 -0.89
N MET A 425 -18.32 12.93 -0.65
CA MET A 425 -19.45 13.86 -0.56
C MET A 425 -19.98 14.30 -1.93
N GLY A 426 -19.21 14.07 -2.99
CA GLY A 426 -19.50 14.50 -4.35
C GLY A 426 -18.29 15.17 -5.00
N PHE A 427 -18.56 16.11 -5.90
CA PHE A 427 -17.53 16.84 -6.62
C PHE A 427 -17.41 18.26 -6.07
N HIS A 428 -16.17 18.68 -5.83
CA HIS A 428 -15.85 19.97 -5.26
C HIS A 428 -15.10 20.85 -6.26
N LEU A 429 -15.40 22.13 -6.26
CA LEU A 429 -14.54 23.19 -6.77
C LEU A 429 -14.00 23.96 -5.57
N ILE A 430 -12.68 24.03 -5.41
CA ILE A 430 -12.01 24.54 -4.20
C ILE A 430 -11.27 25.82 -4.56
N GLN A 431 -11.34 26.84 -3.71
CA GLN A 431 -10.52 28.04 -3.80
C GLN A 431 -9.85 28.34 -2.49
N VAL A 432 -8.54 28.53 -2.52
CA VAL A 432 -7.76 29.00 -1.37
C VAL A 432 -7.85 30.51 -1.32
N LEU A 433 -8.27 31.06 -0.17
CA LEU A 433 -8.37 32.50 0.06
C LEU A 433 -7.11 33.09 0.66
N ASP A 434 -6.54 32.38 1.65
CA ASP A 434 -5.34 32.83 2.36
C ASP A 434 -4.64 31.65 3.03
N ARG A 435 -3.40 31.86 3.47
CA ARG A 435 -2.63 30.90 4.27
C ARG A 435 -1.89 31.62 5.36
N LYS A 436 -2.01 31.13 6.56
CA LYS A 436 -1.22 31.62 7.69
C LYS A 436 -0.43 30.48 8.31
N VAL A 437 0.69 30.85 8.85
CA VAL A 437 1.55 29.97 9.61
C VAL A 437 1.46 30.40 11.07
N SER A 438 0.88 29.54 11.90
CA SER A 438 0.77 29.84 13.34
C SER A 438 1.78 29.03 14.15
N ASP A 439 2.35 29.64 15.17
CA ASP A 439 3.23 29.00 16.18
C ASP A 439 2.41 28.54 17.38
N ASP A 440 1.21 28.02 17.14
CA ASP A 440 0.34 27.57 18.23
C ASP A 440 0.68 26.12 18.62
N THR A 441 1.41 25.98 19.71
CA THR A 441 1.79 24.68 20.28
C THR A 441 0.58 23.79 20.56
N LYS A 442 -0.58 24.37 20.90
CA LYS A 442 -1.82 23.62 21.16
C LYS A 442 -2.37 23.04 19.88
N GLU A 443 -2.43 23.82 18.81
CA GLU A 443 -2.94 23.39 17.53
C GLU A 443 -2.02 22.34 16.88
N ARG A 444 -0.72 22.50 17.01
CA ARG A 444 0.26 21.49 16.58
C ARG A 444 0.04 20.14 17.26
N LYS A 445 -0.21 20.14 18.56
CA LYS A 445 -0.56 18.93 19.30
C LYS A 445 -1.85 18.32 18.79
N ARG A 446 -2.86 19.11 18.45
CA ARG A 446 -4.11 18.64 17.87
C ARG A 446 -3.90 18.01 16.48
N VAL A 447 -3.12 18.66 15.62
CA VAL A 447 -2.77 18.13 14.30
C VAL A 447 -2.02 16.79 14.41
N ALA A 448 -1.02 16.71 15.27
CA ALA A 448 -0.29 15.47 15.51
C ALA A 448 -1.21 14.36 16.06
N ALA A 449 -2.06 14.70 17.03
CA ALA A 449 -3.04 13.77 17.59
C ALA A 449 -4.02 13.26 16.52
N ARG A 450 -4.53 14.16 15.66
CA ARG A 450 -5.42 13.80 14.54
C ARG A 450 -4.74 12.83 13.55
N GLN A 451 -3.47 13.07 13.24
CA GLN A 451 -2.70 12.17 12.39
C GLN A 451 -2.49 10.78 13.03
N SER A 452 -2.19 10.74 14.32
CA SER A 452 -2.03 9.48 15.07
C SER A 452 -3.34 8.70 15.16
N VAL A 453 -4.46 9.36 15.46
CA VAL A 453 -5.79 8.75 15.44
C VAL A 453 -6.13 8.21 14.05
N ARG A 454 -5.87 8.99 12.99
CA ARG A 454 -6.09 8.56 11.61
C ARG A 454 -5.28 7.32 11.24
N ALA A 455 -3.99 7.30 11.59
CA ALA A 455 -3.12 6.15 11.31
C ALA A 455 -3.62 4.87 11.98
N ARG A 456 -4.07 4.96 13.25
CA ARG A 456 -4.69 3.82 13.96
C ARG A 456 -5.94 3.32 13.27
N LYS A 457 -6.86 4.24 12.92
CA LYS A 457 -8.12 3.91 12.23
C LYS A 457 -7.86 3.30 10.84
N SER A 458 -6.85 3.79 10.12
CA SER A 458 -6.50 3.24 8.80
C SER A 458 -6.03 1.79 8.89
N GLU A 459 -5.20 1.46 9.88
CA GLU A 459 -4.73 0.08 10.08
C GLU A 459 -5.90 -0.86 10.41
N GLU A 460 -6.78 -0.46 11.33
CA GLU A 460 -7.95 -1.24 11.72
C GLU A 460 -8.91 -1.43 10.55
N ALA A 461 -9.24 -0.37 9.84
CA ALA A 461 -10.14 -0.39 8.69
C ALA A 461 -9.58 -1.23 7.52
N LEU A 462 -8.25 -1.19 7.30
CA LEU A 462 -7.60 -2.01 6.29
C LEU A 462 -7.75 -3.50 6.61
N GLN A 463 -7.52 -3.91 7.85
CA GLN A 463 -7.65 -5.30 8.26
C GLN A 463 -9.11 -5.79 8.11
N ASP A 464 -10.08 -4.96 8.48
CA ASP A 464 -11.50 -5.26 8.30
C ASP A 464 -11.87 -5.39 6.82
N TRP A 465 -11.43 -4.44 6.00
CA TRP A 465 -11.71 -4.46 4.57
C TRP A 465 -11.10 -5.68 3.86
N LEU A 466 -9.84 -6.02 4.13
CA LEU A 466 -9.20 -7.20 3.55
C LEU A 466 -9.90 -8.50 3.98
N ARG A 467 -10.35 -8.58 5.23
CA ARG A 467 -11.15 -9.70 5.73
C ARG A 467 -12.45 -9.83 4.94
N GLN A 468 -13.22 -8.74 4.82
CA GLN A 468 -14.47 -8.73 4.08
C GLN A 468 -14.27 -9.09 2.61
N LEU A 469 -13.23 -8.55 1.99
CA LEU A 469 -12.89 -8.84 0.59
C LEU A 469 -12.62 -10.33 0.39
N ARG A 470 -11.85 -10.95 1.31
CA ARG A 470 -11.53 -12.38 1.28
C ARG A 470 -12.75 -13.27 1.53
N ASP A 471 -13.60 -12.90 2.48
CA ASP A 471 -14.75 -13.71 2.90
C ASP A 471 -15.88 -13.72 1.88
N ARG A 472 -16.00 -12.68 1.03
CA ARG A 472 -16.98 -12.58 -0.06
C ARG A 472 -16.55 -13.24 -1.36
N ALA A 473 -15.26 -13.53 -1.50
CA ALA A 473 -14.69 -14.05 -2.73
C ALA A 473 -14.97 -15.55 -2.91
N TYR A 474 -15.23 -15.96 -4.14
CA TYR A 474 -15.21 -17.37 -4.51
C TYR A 474 -13.76 -17.82 -4.66
N VAL A 475 -13.38 -18.84 -3.87
CA VAL A 475 -12.02 -19.40 -3.91
C VAL A 475 -12.09 -20.91 -3.94
N GLU A 476 -11.55 -21.52 -4.98
CA GLU A 476 -11.53 -22.98 -5.18
C GLU A 476 -10.09 -23.47 -5.35
N PHE A 477 -9.62 -24.27 -4.40
CA PHE A 477 -8.29 -24.91 -4.47
C PHE A 477 -8.34 -26.14 -5.37
N ARG A 478 -7.50 -26.16 -6.40
CA ARG A 478 -7.35 -27.29 -7.33
C ARG A 478 -6.25 -28.23 -6.84
N ASN A 479 -6.59 -29.08 -5.87
CA ASN A 479 -5.70 -30.17 -5.48
C ASN A 479 -5.73 -31.24 -6.60
N GLU A 480 -4.57 -31.66 -7.11
CA GLU A 480 -4.51 -32.84 -7.91
C GLU A 480 -4.99 -34.02 -7.05
N GLN A 481 -6.14 -34.59 -7.41
CA GLN A 481 -6.47 -35.92 -6.95
C GLN A 481 -5.35 -36.83 -7.42
N LYS A 482 -4.65 -37.45 -6.47
CA LYS A 482 -3.65 -38.47 -6.70
C LYS A 482 -4.26 -39.71 -7.36
#